data_21d4454281b5aebd9120040111d5b514
#
_entry.id   21d4454281b5aebd9120040111d5b514
#
_cell.length_a   1.000
_cell.length_b   1.000
_cell.length_c   1.000
_cell.angle_alpha   90.00
_cell.angle_beta   90.00
_cell.angle_gamma   90.00
#
_symmetry.space_group_name_H-M   'P 1'
#
loop_
_entity.id
_entity.type
_entity.pdbx_description
1 polymer ?
#
loop_
_entity_poly.entity_id
_entity_poly.type
_entity_poly.pdbx_seq_one_letter_code
_entity_poly.pdbx_strand_id
1 'polypeptide(L)'
;MSATLELTEALIACHSVTPADGGCQDLIAQRLQAIGFHTESVVSGPENFQVTNLWAIKKGKAGDQGKVLMFAGHTDVVPTGPLEKWTSNPFTPTIRDGMLYGRGAADMKTSLAGFVVATEEFVISHPDH
;
A
#
# COMPACT_ATOMS: atom_id res chain seq x y z
N MET A 1 -15.78 1.60 -10.76
CA MET A 1 -15.15 1.20 -9.46
C MET A 1 -14.27 2.36 -9.02
N SER A 2 -14.08 2.61 -7.73
CA SER A 2 -13.19 3.70 -7.31
C SER A 2 -11.73 3.26 -7.40
N ALA A 3 -10.82 4.19 -7.71
CA ALA A 3 -9.38 3.91 -7.78
C ALA A 3 -8.83 3.33 -6.45
N THR A 4 -9.37 3.78 -5.32
CA THR A 4 -9.03 3.23 -4.00
C THR A 4 -9.43 1.77 -3.87
N LEU A 5 -10.64 1.39 -4.31
CA LEU A 5 -11.08 0.00 -4.25
C LEU A 5 -10.23 -0.90 -5.16
N GLU A 6 -9.95 -0.46 -6.38
CA GLU A 6 -9.10 -1.19 -7.33
C GLU A 6 -7.70 -1.45 -6.76
N LEU A 7 -7.07 -0.43 -6.18
CA LEU A 7 -5.76 -0.61 -5.55
C LEU A 7 -5.84 -1.49 -4.30
N THR A 8 -6.91 -1.35 -3.49
CA THR A 8 -7.12 -2.21 -2.31
C THR A 8 -7.21 -3.68 -2.71
N GLU A 9 -7.99 -3.99 -3.74
CA GLU A 9 -8.14 -5.36 -4.25
C GLU A 9 -6.80 -5.90 -4.76
N ALA A 10 -6.04 -5.11 -5.52
CA ALA A 10 -4.70 -5.50 -5.97
C ALA A 10 -3.74 -5.78 -4.81
N LEU A 11 -3.75 -4.93 -3.78
CA LEU A 11 -2.92 -5.13 -2.58
C LEU A 11 -3.36 -6.37 -1.78
N ILE A 12 -4.67 -6.65 -1.66
CA ILE A 12 -5.16 -7.87 -0.99
C ILE A 12 -4.69 -9.13 -1.73
N ALA A 13 -4.67 -9.10 -3.05
CA ALA A 13 -4.21 -10.22 -3.86
C ALA A 13 -2.72 -10.56 -3.66
N CYS A 14 -1.91 -9.62 -3.15
CA CYS A 14 -0.52 -9.87 -2.79
C CYS A 14 -0.43 -10.70 -1.50
N HIS A 15 0.30 -11.83 -1.55
CA HIS A 15 0.56 -12.71 -0.41
C HIS A 15 1.67 -12.14 0.48
N SER A 16 1.38 -11.03 1.15
CA SER A 16 2.33 -10.27 1.95
C SER A 16 2.36 -10.68 3.44
N VAL A 17 2.35 -11.97 3.71
CA VAL A 17 2.48 -12.46 5.11
C VAL A 17 3.90 -12.20 5.60
N THR A 18 4.00 -11.49 6.73
CA THR A 18 5.29 -11.09 7.34
C THR A 18 6.28 -12.26 7.40
N PRO A 19 7.54 -12.11 6.94
CA PRO A 19 8.22 -10.88 6.54
C PRO A 19 8.11 -10.54 5.04
N ALA A 20 7.35 -11.31 4.27
CA ALA A 20 7.24 -11.12 2.82
C ALA A 20 6.39 -9.90 2.47
N ASP A 21 6.84 -9.12 1.48
CA ASP A 21 6.04 -8.03 0.91
C ASP A 21 5.02 -8.51 -0.14
N GLY A 22 5.33 -9.59 -0.84
CA GLY A 22 4.43 -10.19 -1.83
C GLY A 22 4.15 -9.32 -3.06
N GLY A 23 4.93 -8.24 -3.28
CA GLY A 23 4.79 -7.32 -4.42
C GLY A 23 3.91 -6.09 -4.12
N CYS A 24 3.43 -5.90 -2.89
CA CYS A 24 2.65 -4.73 -2.50
C CYS A 24 3.41 -3.43 -2.75
N GLN A 25 4.70 -3.39 -2.36
CA GLN A 25 5.51 -2.19 -2.47
C GLN A 25 5.81 -1.82 -3.92
N ASP A 26 5.95 -2.80 -4.80
CA ASP A 26 6.12 -2.55 -6.24
C ASP A 26 4.88 -1.88 -6.85
N LEU A 27 3.68 -2.35 -6.48
CA LEU A 27 2.43 -1.72 -6.92
C LEU A 27 2.33 -0.26 -6.46
N ILE A 28 2.67 0.02 -5.20
CA ILE A 28 2.66 1.37 -4.63
C ILE A 28 3.73 2.22 -5.29
N ALA A 29 4.95 1.71 -5.42
CA ALA A 29 6.07 2.44 -6.02
C ALA A 29 5.79 2.85 -7.46
N GLN A 30 5.26 1.96 -8.29
CA GLN A 30 4.90 2.26 -9.68
C GLN A 30 3.89 3.41 -9.78
N ARG A 31 2.88 3.42 -8.93
CA ARG A 31 1.87 4.50 -8.91
C ARG A 31 2.46 5.83 -8.48
N LEU A 32 3.26 5.82 -7.42
CA LEU A 32 3.91 7.04 -6.91
C LEU A 32 4.94 7.59 -7.89
N GLN A 33 5.73 6.73 -8.53
CA GLN A 33 6.69 7.12 -9.58
C GLN A 33 5.98 7.78 -10.77
N ALA A 34 4.80 7.29 -11.16
CA ALA A 34 4.02 7.86 -12.26
C ALA A 34 3.61 9.33 -12.04
N ILE A 35 3.54 9.77 -10.78
CA ILE A 35 3.26 11.17 -10.39
C ILE A 35 4.51 11.92 -9.90
N GLY A 36 5.71 11.39 -10.18
CA GLY A 36 6.99 12.05 -9.96
C GLY A 36 7.61 11.90 -8.58
N PHE A 37 7.22 10.88 -7.81
CA PHE A 37 7.93 10.51 -6.59
C PHE A 37 9.25 9.80 -6.92
N HIS A 38 10.27 10.09 -6.14
CA HIS A 38 11.46 9.26 -6.02
C HIS A 38 11.17 8.15 -4.99
N THR A 39 11.50 6.91 -5.33
CA THR A 39 11.28 5.76 -4.45
C THR A 39 12.58 5.03 -4.17
N GLU A 40 12.72 4.54 -2.96
CA GLU A 40 13.86 3.76 -2.50
C GLU A 40 13.37 2.55 -1.71
N SER A 41 13.96 1.39 -1.98
CA SER A 41 13.69 0.16 -1.23
C SER A 41 14.76 -0.03 -0.17
N VAL A 42 14.35 -0.18 1.08
CA VAL A 42 15.24 -0.34 2.24
C VAL A 42 15.00 -1.71 2.86
N VAL A 43 16.02 -2.57 2.79
CA VAL A 43 15.99 -3.90 3.40
C VAL A 43 16.62 -3.84 4.77
N SER A 44 15.96 -4.39 5.78
CA SER A 44 16.47 -4.43 7.17
C SER A 44 16.11 -5.75 7.85
N GLY A 45 16.77 -6.01 8.98
CA GLY A 45 16.59 -7.23 9.76
C GLY A 45 17.71 -8.25 9.59
N PRO A 46 17.73 -9.30 10.43
CA PRO A 46 18.71 -10.38 10.33
C PRO A 46 18.51 -11.21 9.06
N GLU A 47 19.57 -11.89 8.60
CA GLU A 47 19.59 -12.63 7.34
C GLU A 47 18.41 -13.59 7.15
N ASN A 48 17.94 -14.20 8.21
CA ASN A 48 16.83 -15.16 8.22
C ASN A 48 15.44 -14.52 8.42
N PHE A 49 15.38 -13.19 8.61
CA PHE A 49 14.14 -12.46 8.81
C PHE A 49 14.28 -11.02 8.31
N GLN A 50 14.52 -10.87 7.03
CA GLN A 50 14.61 -9.56 6.38
C GLN A 50 13.23 -9.05 5.99
N VAL A 51 13.01 -7.78 6.23
CA VAL A 51 11.84 -7.03 5.76
C VAL A 51 12.29 -5.96 4.77
N THR A 52 11.47 -5.74 3.78
CA THR A 52 11.65 -4.64 2.81
C THR A 52 10.70 -3.52 3.16
N ASN A 53 11.22 -2.29 3.15
CA ASN A 53 10.43 -1.07 3.36
C ASN A 53 10.54 -0.18 2.12
N LEU A 54 9.47 0.48 1.77
CA LEU A 54 9.42 1.47 0.71
C LEU A 54 9.51 2.87 1.31
N TRP A 55 10.51 3.63 0.88
CA TRP A 55 10.57 5.06 1.09
C TRP A 55 10.20 5.77 -0.21
N ALA A 56 9.29 6.73 -0.15
CA ALA A 56 8.87 7.50 -1.30
C ALA A 56 8.79 8.98 -0.95
N ILE A 57 9.38 9.84 -1.76
CA ILE A 57 9.41 11.28 -1.53
C ILE A 57 9.17 12.05 -2.82
N LYS A 58 8.39 13.12 -2.72
CA LYS A 58 8.25 14.15 -3.74
C LYS A 58 8.39 15.52 -3.07
N LYS A 59 9.30 16.33 -3.58
CA LYS A 59 9.47 17.70 -3.11
C LYS A 59 8.50 18.62 -3.84
N GLY A 60 7.82 19.47 -3.09
CA GLY A 60 7.04 20.56 -3.63
C GLY A 60 7.93 21.75 -4.05
N LYS A 61 7.31 22.85 -4.45
CA LYS A 61 7.99 24.08 -4.91
C LYS A 61 8.93 24.70 -3.88
N ALA A 62 8.58 24.63 -2.60
CA ALA A 62 9.40 25.16 -1.51
C ALA A 62 10.64 24.28 -1.20
N GLY A 63 10.75 23.13 -1.83
CA GLY A 63 11.85 22.20 -1.62
C GLY A 63 12.01 21.83 -0.14
N ASP A 64 13.25 21.89 0.35
CA ASP A 64 13.56 21.52 1.73
C ASP A 64 13.08 22.54 2.79
N GLN A 65 12.56 23.69 2.37
CA GLN A 65 11.99 24.72 3.25
C GLN A 65 10.46 24.57 3.43
N GLY A 66 9.84 23.69 2.67
CA GLY A 66 8.40 23.44 2.74
C GLY A 66 7.99 22.62 3.97
N LYS A 67 6.69 22.65 4.25
CA LYS A 67 6.10 21.70 5.21
C LYS A 67 6.09 20.30 4.61
N VAL A 68 6.33 19.30 5.45
CA VAL A 68 6.29 17.89 5.05
C VAL A 68 5.02 17.26 5.60
N LEU A 69 4.27 16.62 4.73
CA LEU A 69 3.23 15.65 5.10
C LEU A 69 3.78 14.25 4.85
N MET A 70 3.71 13.38 5.83
CA MET A 70 4.13 12.00 5.71
C MET A 70 2.99 11.05 6.06
N PHE A 71 2.75 10.09 5.18
CA PHE A 71 1.94 8.92 5.48
C PHE A 71 2.86 7.77 5.90
N ALA A 72 2.48 7.06 6.94
CA ALA A 72 3.17 5.88 7.42
C ALA A 72 2.18 4.72 7.55
N GLY A 73 2.56 3.55 7.04
CA GLY A 73 1.73 2.35 7.09
C GLY A 73 2.56 1.12 6.76
N HIS A 74 1.91 -0.04 6.79
CA HIS A 74 2.54 -1.32 6.48
C HIS A 74 1.78 -2.08 5.39
N THR A 75 2.51 -2.82 4.56
CA THR A 75 1.95 -3.66 3.48
C THR A 75 1.75 -5.10 3.90
N ASP A 76 2.54 -5.54 4.89
CA ASP A 76 2.49 -6.90 5.38
C ASP A 76 1.25 -7.19 6.22
N VAL A 77 0.92 -8.45 6.33
CA VAL A 77 -0.23 -8.95 7.05
C VAL A 77 0.15 -10.12 7.95
N VAL A 78 -0.59 -10.30 9.02
CA VAL A 78 -0.47 -11.51 9.87
C VAL A 78 -0.95 -12.76 9.12
N PRO A 79 -0.52 -13.96 9.53
CA PRO A 79 -1.01 -15.22 8.98
C PRO A 79 -2.54 -15.29 8.99
N THR A 80 -3.10 -15.99 8.01
CA THR A 80 -4.56 -16.11 7.83
C THR A 80 -5.25 -16.89 8.95
N GLY A 81 -4.51 -17.76 9.65
CA GLY A 81 -5.08 -18.81 10.46
C GLY A 81 -5.65 -19.95 9.59
N PRO A 82 -6.46 -20.82 10.16
CA PRO A 82 -7.04 -21.97 9.44
C PRO A 82 -7.93 -21.53 8.28
N LEU A 83 -7.62 -21.99 7.06
CA LEU A 83 -8.32 -21.58 5.84
C LEU A 83 -9.79 -22.01 5.81
N GLU A 84 -10.11 -23.11 6.47
CA GLU A 84 -11.50 -23.60 6.58
C GLU A 84 -12.44 -22.68 7.37
N LYS A 85 -11.89 -21.72 8.11
CA LYS A 85 -12.67 -20.68 8.80
C LYS A 85 -12.99 -19.46 7.92
N TRP A 86 -12.41 -19.40 6.73
CA TRP A 86 -12.69 -18.34 5.77
C TRP A 86 -13.81 -18.75 4.82
N THR A 87 -14.76 -17.86 4.58
CA THR A 87 -15.86 -18.09 3.62
C THR A 87 -15.44 -17.80 2.17
N SER A 88 -14.26 -17.19 1.97
CA SER A 88 -13.60 -16.97 0.67
C SER A 88 -12.10 -17.00 0.91
N ASN A 89 -11.31 -17.26 -0.13
CA ASN A 89 -9.85 -17.24 -0.01
C ASN A 89 -9.38 -15.87 0.52
N PRO A 90 -8.56 -15.80 1.59
CA PRO A 90 -8.13 -14.54 2.20
C PRO A 90 -7.34 -13.60 1.28
N PHE A 91 -6.71 -14.13 0.23
CA PHE A 91 -5.96 -13.35 -0.77
C PHE A 91 -6.72 -13.18 -2.11
N THR A 92 -8.00 -13.55 -2.13
CA THR A 92 -8.89 -13.25 -3.24
C THR A 92 -9.90 -12.21 -2.77
N PRO A 93 -9.71 -10.92 -3.10
CA PRO A 93 -10.62 -9.86 -2.67
C PRO A 93 -12.05 -10.19 -3.11
N THR A 94 -12.97 -10.19 -2.16
CA THR A 94 -14.34 -10.63 -2.41
C THR A 94 -15.32 -9.62 -1.84
N ILE A 95 -16.22 -9.11 -2.67
CA ILE A 95 -17.29 -8.21 -2.23
C ILE A 95 -18.55 -9.05 -1.98
N ARG A 96 -19.10 -8.92 -0.77
CA ARG A 96 -20.39 -9.52 -0.37
C ARG A 96 -21.19 -8.50 0.43
N ASP A 97 -22.44 -8.33 0.09
CA ASP A 97 -23.36 -7.39 0.78
C ASP A 97 -22.77 -5.98 0.94
N GLY A 98 -22.05 -5.51 -0.08
CA GLY A 98 -21.41 -4.19 -0.07
C GLY A 98 -20.13 -4.09 0.78
N MET A 99 -19.66 -5.19 1.36
CA MET A 99 -18.44 -5.26 2.18
C MET A 99 -17.33 -6.00 1.46
N LEU A 100 -16.10 -5.44 1.53
CA LEU A 100 -14.90 -6.07 0.98
C LEU A 100 -14.27 -7.01 2.02
N TYR A 101 -14.08 -8.26 1.61
CA TYR A 101 -13.44 -9.30 2.42
C TYR A 101 -12.08 -9.68 1.84
N GLY A 102 -11.09 -9.83 2.72
CA GLY A 102 -9.74 -10.28 2.40
C GLY A 102 -8.78 -10.03 3.56
N ARG A 103 -7.65 -10.77 3.61
CA ARG A 103 -6.63 -10.55 4.63
C ARG A 103 -5.96 -9.19 4.41
N GLY A 104 -5.97 -8.34 5.44
CA GLY A 104 -5.43 -6.99 5.39
C GLY A 104 -6.42 -5.94 4.84
N ALA A 105 -7.66 -6.30 4.51
CA ALA A 105 -8.65 -5.32 4.05
C ALA A 105 -8.84 -4.17 5.05
N ALA A 106 -9.01 -4.48 6.34
CA ALA A 106 -9.15 -3.46 7.39
C ALA A 106 -7.81 -2.97 7.94
N ASP A 107 -6.80 -3.84 8.03
CA ASP A 107 -5.48 -3.55 8.61
C ASP A 107 -4.36 -4.04 7.68
N MET A 108 -3.79 -3.16 6.83
CA MET A 108 -4.29 -1.79 6.60
C MET A 108 -4.25 -1.42 5.11
N LYS A 109 -4.46 -2.42 4.22
CA LYS A 109 -4.31 -2.25 2.76
C LYS A 109 -5.28 -1.22 2.17
N THR A 110 -6.49 -1.10 2.73
CA THR A 110 -7.45 -0.05 2.32
C THR A 110 -6.94 1.35 2.66
N SER A 111 -6.35 1.52 3.85
CA SER A 111 -5.76 2.80 4.25
C SER A 111 -4.58 3.18 3.37
N LEU A 112 -3.71 2.21 3.03
CA LEU A 112 -2.60 2.43 2.10
C LEU A 112 -3.09 2.84 0.72
N ALA A 113 -4.10 2.15 0.19
CA ALA A 113 -4.71 2.52 -1.08
C ALA A 113 -5.29 3.94 -1.03
N GLY A 114 -5.93 4.30 0.08
CA GLY A 114 -6.43 5.66 0.31
C GLY A 114 -5.30 6.70 0.33
N PHE A 115 -4.17 6.42 0.98
CA PHE A 115 -3.01 7.32 1.00
C PHE A 115 -2.45 7.56 -0.41
N VAL A 116 -2.29 6.48 -1.20
CA VAL A 116 -1.76 6.58 -2.57
C VAL A 116 -2.70 7.40 -3.46
N VAL A 117 -3.99 7.04 -3.49
CA VAL A 117 -4.98 7.71 -4.35
C VAL A 117 -5.15 9.18 -3.95
N ALA A 118 -5.25 9.48 -2.65
CA ALA A 118 -5.33 10.87 -2.19
C ALA A 118 -4.09 11.68 -2.59
N THR A 119 -2.90 11.05 -2.56
CA THR A 119 -1.65 11.68 -3.01
C THR A 119 -1.68 11.95 -4.52
N GLU A 120 -2.15 10.98 -5.32
CA GLU A 120 -2.30 11.16 -6.76
C GLU A 120 -3.24 12.32 -7.10
N GLU A 121 -4.42 12.33 -6.48
CA GLU A 121 -5.42 13.40 -6.67
C GLU A 121 -4.88 14.76 -6.25
N PHE A 122 -4.15 14.83 -5.13
CA PHE A 122 -3.54 16.06 -4.66
C PHE A 122 -2.48 16.58 -5.62
N VAL A 123 -1.55 15.75 -6.05
CA VAL A 123 -0.47 16.15 -6.96
C VAL A 123 -1.01 16.64 -8.31
N ILE A 124 -2.05 15.97 -8.83
CA ILE A 124 -2.70 16.36 -10.08
C ILE A 124 -3.43 17.69 -9.94
N SER A 125 -4.15 17.89 -8.84
CA SER A 125 -4.94 19.10 -8.63
C SER A 125 -4.13 20.30 -8.16
N HIS A 126 -2.94 20.06 -7.61
CA HIS A 126 -2.04 21.08 -7.09
C HIS A 126 -0.63 20.97 -7.69
N PRO A 127 -0.46 21.20 -9.01
CA PRO A 127 0.84 20.99 -9.67
C PRO A 127 1.94 21.92 -9.15
N ASP A 128 1.56 22.97 -8.47
CA ASP A 128 2.45 24.00 -7.90
C ASP A 128 2.63 23.86 -6.36
N HIS A 129 2.30 22.69 -5.78
CA HIS A 129 2.44 22.43 -4.33
C HIS A 129 3.87 22.56 -3.84
#